data_24e680068bd32b65f48fbc1b496a7c86
#
_entry.id   24e680068bd32b65f48fbc1b496a7c86
#
_cell.length_a   1.000
_cell.length_b   1.000
_cell.length_c   1.000
_cell.angle_alpha   90.00
_cell.angle_beta   90.00
_cell.angle_gamma   90.00
#
_symmetry.space_group_name_H-M   'P 1'
#
loop_
_entity.id
_entity.type
_entity.pdbx_description
1 polymer ?
#
loop_
_entity_poly.entity_id
_entity_poly.type
_entity_poly.pdbx_seq_one_letter_code
_entity_poly.pdbx_strand_id
1 'polypeptide(L)'
;MTYDHIDDDDETTVAAPMPGVSAEAFKAFTATSALAAKLVRLEEHFEQTATYRRFQKRVFDVLAAREARMGKGKGELKGAMLIGPAGAGKSRIVEEIIKEHHALTQHVGNWQYGTRILSVVVPGRSTLKETLNAILKALGHPAKGRRDEEYLASLVTTYLKLCGVAAVHLDEVQDSGRYKTKDSTDPFLKVFRNLMQAKDWPVCLIMTATPEATDILNGDKTFLRRMKPMEMRPMTGQSLPRMKTLPPGRGLVPDSERRNPSA
;
A
#
# COMPACT_ATOMS: atom_id res chain seq x y z
N MET A 1 19.08 7.83 -49.60
CA MET A 1 18.36 7.84 -48.29
C MET A 1 19.45 7.85 -47.24
N THR A 2 19.74 9.02 -46.75
CA THR A 2 20.84 9.38 -45.85
C THR A 2 20.35 9.16 -44.43
N TYR A 3 21.07 8.32 -43.67
CA TYR A 3 20.88 8.19 -42.23
C TYR A 3 21.53 9.38 -41.55
N ASP A 4 20.71 10.23 -40.89
CA ASP A 4 21.20 11.29 -40.04
C ASP A 4 21.79 10.69 -38.76
N HIS A 5 23.05 11.05 -38.52
CA HIS A 5 23.74 10.86 -37.25
C HIS A 5 23.03 11.69 -36.16
N ILE A 6 22.56 11.07 -35.15
CA ILE A 6 22.14 11.73 -33.91
C ILE A 6 23.39 11.81 -33.06
N ASP A 7 23.95 12.99 -32.95
CA ASP A 7 25.05 13.31 -32.04
C ASP A 7 24.56 13.21 -30.59
N ASP A 8 25.13 12.24 -29.89
CA ASP A 8 24.94 11.99 -28.43
C ASP A 8 25.94 12.91 -27.65
N ASP A 9 25.86 14.21 -27.83
CA ASP A 9 26.62 15.18 -27.03
C ASP A 9 25.74 15.82 -25.94
N ASP A 10 25.37 15.00 -24.93
CA ASP A 10 24.90 15.53 -23.65
C ASP A 10 26.14 15.73 -22.74
N GLU A 11 26.90 16.78 -23.02
CA GLU A 11 27.98 17.29 -22.16
C GLU A 11 27.38 17.69 -20.81
N THR A 12 27.29 16.70 -19.90
CA THR A 12 27.08 16.97 -18.48
C THR A 12 28.23 17.86 -18.02
N THR A 13 27.95 19.11 -17.79
CA THR A 13 28.88 20.09 -17.20
C THR A 13 29.35 19.53 -15.85
N VAL A 14 30.53 18.89 -15.87
CA VAL A 14 31.14 18.32 -14.67
C VAL A 14 31.62 19.48 -13.83
N ALA A 15 30.94 19.77 -12.72
CA ALA A 15 31.36 20.77 -11.76
C ALA A 15 32.83 20.54 -11.34
N ALA A 16 33.61 21.61 -11.21
CA ALA A 16 35.02 21.53 -10.85
C ALA A 16 35.20 20.84 -9.46
N PRO A 17 36.23 20.03 -9.27
CA PRO A 17 36.46 19.36 -8.02
C PRO A 17 36.66 20.34 -6.88
N MET A 18 36.04 20.09 -5.74
CA MET A 18 36.19 20.91 -4.53
C MET A 18 37.62 20.85 -3.98
N PRO A 19 38.13 21.96 -3.38
CA PRO A 19 39.45 21.95 -2.74
C PRO A 19 39.57 20.85 -1.69
N GLY A 20 40.58 20.00 -1.81
CA GLY A 20 40.86 18.88 -0.86
C GLY A 20 40.27 17.53 -1.27
N VAL A 21 39.58 17.42 -2.40
CA VAL A 21 39.05 16.15 -2.93
C VAL A 21 39.83 15.74 -4.17
N SER A 22 40.32 14.48 -4.22
CA SER A 22 41.04 13.99 -5.40
C SER A 22 40.06 13.86 -6.59
N ALA A 23 40.56 14.07 -7.83
CA ALA A 23 39.76 13.93 -9.04
C ALA A 23 39.14 12.52 -9.18
N GLU A 24 39.84 11.49 -8.74
CA GLU A 24 39.35 10.10 -8.75
C GLU A 24 38.20 9.92 -7.76
N ALA A 25 38.31 10.46 -6.54
CA ALA A 25 37.25 10.38 -5.55
C ALA A 25 36.01 11.16 -6.00
N PHE A 26 36.18 12.32 -6.62
CA PHE A 26 35.09 13.10 -7.20
C PHE A 26 34.40 12.36 -8.34
N LYS A 27 35.16 11.75 -9.25
CA LYS A 27 34.61 10.95 -10.35
C LYS A 27 33.86 9.71 -9.85
N ALA A 28 34.41 9.01 -8.86
CA ALA A 28 33.73 7.86 -8.25
C ALA A 28 32.43 8.27 -7.55
N PHE A 29 32.43 9.38 -6.82
CA PHE A 29 31.23 9.91 -6.14
C PHE A 29 30.14 10.32 -7.13
N THR A 30 30.47 11.04 -8.20
CA THR A 30 29.52 11.46 -9.22
C THR A 30 28.93 10.28 -9.98
N ALA A 31 29.76 9.28 -10.34
CA ALA A 31 29.27 8.04 -10.96
C ALA A 31 28.31 7.27 -10.02
N THR A 32 28.63 7.17 -8.73
CA THR A 32 27.79 6.51 -7.73
C THR A 32 26.48 7.28 -7.54
N SER A 33 26.51 8.61 -7.49
CA SER A 33 25.30 9.45 -7.37
C SER A 33 24.39 9.32 -8.60
N ALA A 34 24.96 9.28 -9.80
CA ALA A 34 24.19 9.08 -11.03
C ALA A 34 23.55 7.69 -11.08
N LEU A 35 24.26 6.66 -10.63
CA LEU A 35 23.72 5.30 -10.51
C LEU A 35 22.59 5.26 -9.47
N ALA A 36 22.78 5.88 -8.30
CA ALA A 36 21.76 5.96 -7.26
C ALA A 36 20.48 6.67 -7.80
N ALA A 37 20.62 7.77 -8.53
CA ALA A 37 19.49 8.45 -9.15
C ALA A 37 18.75 7.56 -10.16
N LYS A 38 19.48 6.76 -10.95
CA LYS A 38 18.86 5.77 -11.86
C LYS A 38 18.13 4.67 -11.09
N LEU A 39 18.69 4.16 -10.00
CA LEU A 39 18.04 3.15 -9.15
C LEU A 39 16.76 3.70 -8.54
N VAL A 40 16.76 4.91 -8.00
CA VAL A 40 15.56 5.57 -7.45
C VAL A 40 14.46 5.66 -8.51
N ARG A 41 14.78 6.08 -9.73
CA ARG A 41 13.81 6.13 -10.84
C ARG A 41 13.25 4.75 -11.20
N LEU A 42 14.07 3.70 -11.14
CA LEU A 42 13.61 2.33 -11.36
C LEU A 42 12.71 1.84 -10.23
N GLU A 43 13.03 2.21 -8.99
CA GLU A 43 12.20 1.89 -7.81
C GLU A 43 10.86 2.64 -7.82
N GLU A 44 10.81 3.86 -8.36
CA GLU A 44 9.58 4.62 -8.53
C GLU A 44 8.70 4.06 -9.65
N HIS A 45 9.29 3.36 -10.62
CA HIS A 45 8.53 2.77 -11.73
C HIS A 45 7.70 1.59 -11.22
N PHE A 46 6.39 1.66 -11.45
CA PHE A 46 5.44 0.61 -11.11
C PHE A 46 4.78 0.05 -12.38
N GLU A 47 4.97 -1.23 -12.63
CA GLU A 47 4.32 -1.92 -13.75
C GLU A 47 2.99 -2.56 -13.30
N GLN A 48 1.91 -2.19 -13.96
CA GLN A 48 0.57 -2.72 -13.69
C GLN A 48 0.42 -4.15 -14.23
N THR A 49 0.88 -5.12 -13.46
CA THR A 49 0.78 -6.54 -13.79
C THR A 49 -0.66 -7.05 -13.81
N ALA A 50 -0.89 -8.23 -14.38
CA ALA A 50 -2.19 -8.90 -14.32
C ALA A 50 -2.65 -9.15 -12.86
N THR A 51 -1.72 -9.47 -11.96
CA THR A 51 -1.98 -9.64 -10.53
C THR A 51 -2.45 -8.33 -9.91
N TYR A 52 -1.76 -7.22 -10.21
CA TYR A 52 -2.16 -5.89 -9.77
C TYR A 52 -3.60 -5.57 -10.17
N ARG A 53 -3.93 -5.66 -11.47
CA ARG A 53 -5.27 -5.32 -11.98
C ARG A 53 -6.39 -6.17 -11.36
N ARG A 54 -6.13 -7.46 -11.16
CA ARG A 54 -7.10 -8.37 -10.50
C ARG A 54 -7.31 -8.01 -9.03
N PHE A 55 -6.23 -7.68 -8.32
CA PHE A 55 -6.32 -7.31 -6.91
C PHE A 55 -6.93 -5.92 -6.73
N GLN A 56 -6.56 -4.95 -7.56
CA GLN A 56 -7.16 -3.61 -7.62
C GLN A 56 -8.68 -3.71 -7.81
N LYS A 57 -9.12 -4.45 -8.83
CA LYS A 57 -10.55 -4.68 -9.06
C LYS A 57 -11.22 -5.25 -7.82
N ARG A 58 -10.59 -6.22 -7.16
CA ARG A 58 -11.12 -6.83 -5.94
C ARG A 58 -11.26 -5.82 -4.81
N VAL A 59 -10.26 -4.97 -4.57
CA VAL A 59 -10.30 -3.92 -3.55
C VAL A 59 -11.41 -2.93 -3.87
N PHE A 60 -11.53 -2.47 -5.10
CA PHE A 60 -12.57 -1.53 -5.51
C PHE A 60 -13.97 -2.13 -5.40
N ASP A 61 -14.18 -3.39 -5.79
CA ASP A 61 -15.46 -4.10 -5.62
C ASP A 61 -15.87 -4.17 -4.13
N VAL A 62 -14.90 -4.40 -3.23
CA VAL A 62 -15.15 -4.46 -1.78
C VAL A 62 -15.53 -3.10 -1.22
N LEU A 63 -14.85 -2.03 -1.63
CA LEU A 63 -15.14 -0.65 -1.21
C LEU A 63 -16.50 -0.19 -1.73
N ALA A 64 -16.80 -0.43 -3.00
CA ALA A 64 -18.09 -0.11 -3.58
C ALA A 64 -19.25 -0.88 -2.91
N ALA A 65 -19.03 -2.14 -2.56
CA ALA A 65 -20.01 -2.94 -1.82
C ALA A 65 -20.25 -2.42 -0.40
N ARG A 66 -19.21 -1.86 0.25
CA ARG A 66 -19.36 -1.19 1.55
C ARG A 66 -20.21 0.06 1.41
N GLU A 67 -19.86 0.94 0.48
CA GLU A 67 -20.59 2.19 0.25
C GLU A 67 -22.09 1.93 -0.01
N ALA A 68 -22.40 0.97 -0.88
CA ALA A 68 -23.78 0.60 -1.19
C ALA A 68 -24.57 0.04 0.03
N ARG A 69 -23.89 -0.39 1.07
CA ARG A 69 -24.52 -0.98 2.28
C ARG A 69 -24.58 -0.02 3.46
N MET A 70 -23.78 1.05 3.44
CA MET A 70 -23.84 2.06 4.49
C MET A 70 -25.26 2.62 4.62
N GLY A 71 -25.71 2.79 5.86
CA GLY A 71 -27.08 3.23 6.16
C GLY A 71 -28.18 2.17 5.98
N LYS A 72 -27.90 1.03 5.34
CA LYS A 72 -28.91 -0.05 5.13
C LYS A 72 -28.89 -1.15 6.19
N GLY A 73 -27.89 -1.17 7.04
CA GLY A 73 -27.78 -2.03 8.24
C GLY A 73 -27.75 -3.55 8.03
N LYS A 74 -27.72 -4.04 6.79
CA LYS A 74 -27.79 -5.47 6.47
C LYS A 74 -26.69 -5.91 5.51
N GLY A 75 -26.09 -7.04 5.80
CA GLY A 75 -25.18 -7.76 4.92
C GLY A 75 -23.74 -7.87 5.47
N GLU A 76 -23.06 -8.95 5.06
CA GLU A 76 -21.67 -9.21 5.43
C GLU A 76 -20.74 -8.43 4.48
N LEU A 77 -19.85 -7.62 5.04
CA LEU A 77 -18.75 -7.07 4.26
C LEU A 77 -17.75 -8.16 3.91
N LYS A 78 -17.19 -8.03 2.73
CA LYS A 78 -16.06 -8.84 2.27
C LYS A 78 -14.78 -8.02 2.40
N GLY A 79 -13.66 -8.73 2.46
CA GLY A 79 -12.34 -8.15 2.40
C GLY A 79 -11.60 -8.58 1.14
N ALA A 80 -10.36 -8.11 1.02
CA ALA A 80 -9.43 -8.52 -0.02
C ALA A 80 -8.13 -8.99 0.65
N MET A 81 -7.58 -10.11 0.20
CA MET A 81 -6.33 -10.63 0.74
C MET A 81 -5.40 -11.06 -0.38
N LEU A 82 -4.14 -10.65 -0.27
CA LEU A 82 -3.06 -10.99 -1.20
C LEU A 82 -1.99 -11.79 -0.45
N ILE A 83 -1.77 -13.02 -0.88
CA ILE A 83 -0.76 -13.91 -0.32
C ILE A 83 0.35 -14.11 -1.35
N GLY A 84 1.60 -14.02 -0.91
CA GLY A 84 2.74 -14.27 -1.78
C GLY A 84 4.06 -14.26 -1.03
N PRO A 85 5.15 -14.73 -1.63
CA PRO A 85 6.47 -14.78 -1.00
C PRO A 85 6.91 -13.41 -0.47
N ALA A 86 7.83 -13.41 0.51
CA ALA A 86 8.49 -12.19 0.92
C ALA A 86 9.20 -11.53 -0.29
N GLY A 87 9.20 -10.20 -0.34
CA GLY A 87 9.81 -9.47 -1.47
C GLY A 87 9.05 -9.52 -2.80
N ALA A 88 7.89 -10.19 -2.88
CA ALA A 88 7.09 -10.28 -4.12
C ALA A 88 6.39 -8.97 -4.54
N GLY A 89 6.53 -7.89 -3.79
CA GLY A 89 5.92 -6.59 -4.11
C GLY A 89 4.47 -6.43 -3.63
N LYS A 90 4.01 -7.23 -2.68
CA LYS A 90 2.64 -7.15 -2.14
C LYS A 90 2.30 -5.76 -1.60
N SER A 91 3.14 -5.22 -0.73
CA SER A 91 2.96 -3.90 -0.10
C SER A 91 2.92 -2.81 -1.17
N ARG A 92 3.82 -2.87 -2.16
CA ARG A 92 3.86 -1.93 -3.28
C ARG A 92 2.56 -1.95 -4.11
N ILE A 93 2.02 -3.14 -4.37
CA ILE A 93 0.72 -3.28 -5.05
C ILE A 93 -0.38 -2.54 -4.29
N VAL A 94 -0.45 -2.71 -2.96
CA VAL A 94 -1.48 -2.05 -2.15
C VAL A 94 -1.26 -0.55 -2.06
N GLU A 95 -0.02 -0.08 -1.93
CA GLU A 95 0.31 1.34 -1.95
C GLU A 95 -0.17 2.03 -3.23
N GLU A 96 0.09 1.43 -4.39
CA GLU A 96 -0.37 1.98 -5.68
C GLU A 96 -1.90 1.98 -5.79
N ILE A 97 -2.58 0.93 -5.31
CA ILE A 97 -4.05 0.89 -5.25
C ILE A 97 -4.61 1.99 -4.35
N ILE A 98 -3.97 2.24 -3.18
CA ILE A 98 -4.37 3.32 -2.26
C ILE A 98 -4.20 4.69 -2.93
N LYS A 99 -3.09 4.93 -3.62
CA LYS A 99 -2.83 6.18 -4.35
C LYS A 99 -3.90 6.41 -5.43
N GLU A 100 -4.16 5.40 -6.26
CA GLU A 100 -5.19 5.49 -7.30
C GLU A 100 -6.59 5.71 -6.72
N HIS A 101 -6.96 4.96 -5.68
CA HIS A 101 -8.24 5.13 -5.01
C HIS A 101 -8.40 6.54 -4.46
N HIS A 102 -7.36 7.09 -3.82
CA HIS A 102 -7.38 8.44 -3.30
C HIS A 102 -7.58 9.47 -4.42
N ALA A 103 -6.84 9.36 -5.51
CA ALA A 103 -6.98 10.24 -6.68
C ALA A 103 -8.40 10.18 -7.28
N LEU A 104 -8.96 8.97 -7.46
CA LEU A 104 -10.30 8.78 -7.99
C LEU A 104 -11.38 9.36 -7.08
N THR A 105 -11.27 9.19 -5.77
CA THR A 105 -12.28 9.66 -4.82
C THR A 105 -12.30 11.17 -4.67
N GLN A 106 -11.19 11.85 -4.91
CA GLN A 106 -11.14 13.31 -4.97
C GLN A 106 -11.90 13.87 -6.18
N HIS A 107 -11.96 13.12 -7.29
CA HIS A 107 -12.60 13.59 -8.52
C HIS A 107 -14.08 13.22 -8.62
N VAL A 108 -14.50 12.10 -8.07
CA VAL A 108 -15.87 11.57 -8.26
C VAL A 108 -16.89 12.12 -7.25
N GLY A 109 -16.48 12.78 -6.18
CA GLY A 109 -17.33 13.59 -5.28
C GLY A 109 -18.57 12.96 -4.62
N ASN A 110 -18.95 11.72 -4.93
CA ASN A 110 -20.21 11.10 -4.50
C ASN A 110 -20.10 10.14 -3.31
N TRP A 111 -18.98 10.12 -2.63
CA TRP A 111 -18.76 9.23 -1.50
C TRP A 111 -19.28 9.87 -0.19
N GLN A 112 -20.37 9.35 0.34
CA GLN A 112 -21.02 9.88 1.54
C GLN A 112 -20.38 9.37 2.84
N TYR A 113 -19.73 8.19 2.82
CA TYR A 113 -19.35 7.45 4.03
C TYR A 113 -17.84 7.21 4.13
N GLY A 114 -17.04 8.23 3.90
CA GLY A 114 -15.60 8.16 4.04
C GLY A 114 -14.94 7.25 2.98
N THR A 115 -13.77 7.67 2.55
CA THR A 115 -13.04 6.99 1.46
C THR A 115 -11.65 6.54 1.88
N ARG A 116 -11.18 6.97 3.04
CA ARG A 116 -9.81 6.74 3.48
C ARG A 116 -9.51 5.25 3.63
N ILE A 117 -8.42 4.80 3.03
CA ILE A 117 -7.80 3.51 3.32
C ILE A 117 -6.61 3.75 4.26
N LEU A 118 -6.68 3.20 5.46
CA LEU A 118 -5.61 3.28 6.45
C LEU A 118 -4.68 2.08 6.25
N SER A 119 -3.40 2.31 5.97
CA SER A 119 -2.39 1.25 5.88
C SER A 119 -1.57 1.16 7.16
N VAL A 120 -1.41 -0.04 7.69
CA VAL A 120 -0.68 -0.34 8.92
C VAL A 120 0.13 -1.62 8.72
N VAL A 121 1.41 -1.54 8.99
CA VAL A 121 2.26 -2.74 9.09
C VAL A 121 2.03 -3.38 10.45
N VAL A 122 1.68 -4.66 10.47
CA VAL A 122 1.55 -5.43 11.70
C VAL A 122 2.94 -5.59 12.31
N PRO A 123 3.16 -5.15 13.57
CA PRO A 123 4.48 -5.24 14.17
C PRO A 123 4.94 -6.69 14.27
N GLY A 124 6.23 -6.94 14.04
CA GLY A 124 6.78 -8.29 14.05
C GLY A 124 6.51 -9.02 15.36
N ARG A 125 5.94 -10.22 15.28
CA ARG A 125 5.57 -11.06 16.43
C ARG A 125 4.64 -10.36 17.43
N SER A 126 3.70 -9.57 16.93
CA SER A 126 2.82 -8.75 17.75
C SER A 126 1.65 -9.52 18.35
N THR A 127 1.23 -9.03 19.50
CA THR A 127 -0.06 -9.34 20.11
C THR A 127 -1.18 -8.53 19.42
N LEU A 128 -2.43 -8.93 19.62
CA LEU A 128 -3.60 -8.14 19.21
C LEU A 128 -3.50 -6.70 19.74
N LYS A 129 -3.10 -6.54 20.99
CA LYS A 129 -2.93 -5.24 21.64
C LYS A 129 -1.94 -4.32 20.93
N GLU A 130 -0.80 -4.86 20.51
CA GLU A 130 0.21 -4.10 19.77
C GLU A 130 -0.29 -3.70 18.39
N THR A 131 -1.02 -4.58 17.71
CA THR A 131 -1.64 -4.26 16.42
C THR A 131 -2.72 -3.16 16.56
N LEU A 132 -3.58 -3.24 17.59
CA LEU A 132 -4.57 -2.19 17.85
C LEU A 132 -3.91 -0.84 18.17
N ASN A 133 -2.82 -0.83 18.94
CA ASN A 133 -2.04 0.38 19.19
C ASN A 133 -1.38 0.93 17.92
N ALA A 134 -0.88 0.07 17.02
CA ALA A 134 -0.34 0.49 15.74
C ALA A 134 -1.42 1.17 14.87
N ILE A 135 -2.63 0.65 14.86
CA ILE A 135 -3.77 1.27 14.18
C ILE A 135 -4.09 2.64 14.78
N LEU A 136 -4.20 2.75 16.11
CA LEU A 136 -4.45 4.02 16.80
C LEU A 136 -3.35 5.04 16.53
N LYS A 137 -2.08 4.62 16.52
CA LYS A 137 -0.94 5.47 16.16
C LYS A 137 -1.06 5.99 14.72
N ALA A 138 -1.41 5.13 13.77
CA ALA A 138 -1.59 5.50 12.37
C ALA A 138 -2.79 6.45 12.15
N LEU A 139 -3.78 6.40 13.03
CA LEU A 139 -4.91 7.35 13.08
C LEU A 139 -4.53 8.71 13.71
N GLY A 140 -3.32 8.85 14.28
CA GLY A 140 -2.88 10.03 15.00
C GLY A 140 -3.36 10.09 16.47
N HIS A 141 -3.90 9.01 17.01
CA HIS A 141 -4.47 8.92 18.35
C HIS A 141 -3.84 7.79 19.19
N PRO A 142 -2.54 7.84 19.48
CA PRO A 142 -1.89 6.78 20.25
C PRO A 142 -2.53 6.66 21.63
N ALA A 143 -2.87 5.43 22.04
CA ALA A 143 -3.42 5.20 23.36
C ALA A 143 -2.34 5.44 24.43
N LYS A 144 -2.71 6.19 25.50
CA LYS A 144 -1.83 6.48 26.63
C LYS A 144 -2.06 5.46 27.76
N GLY A 145 -0.98 5.02 28.41
CA GLY A 145 -1.01 4.13 29.54
C GLY A 145 -1.34 2.66 29.17
N ARG A 146 -1.42 1.82 30.22
CA ARG A 146 -1.72 0.40 30.07
C ARG A 146 -3.23 0.19 29.91
N ARG A 147 -3.67 -0.32 28.76
CA ARG A 147 -5.10 -0.54 28.43
C ARG A 147 -5.32 -2.01 28.08
N ASP A 148 -6.53 -2.50 28.30
CA ASP A 148 -6.94 -3.83 27.85
C ASP A 148 -7.32 -3.86 26.35
N GLU A 149 -7.46 -5.05 25.79
CA GLU A 149 -7.73 -5.24 24.36
C GLU A 149 -9.13 -4.77 23.97
N GLU A 150 -10.12 -4.94 24.85
CA GLU A 150 -11.50 -4.56 24.58
C GLU A 150 -11.64 -3.03 24.47
N TYR A 151 -11.01 -2.31 25.40
CA TYR A 151 -10.95 -0.85 25.36
C TYR A 151 -10.25 -0.36 24.09
N LEU A 152 -9.10 -0.95 23.71
CA LEU A 152 -8.38 -0.57 22.51
C LEU A 152 -9.21 -0.84 21.24
N ALA A 153 -9.91 -1.97 21.17
CA ALA A 153 -10.79 -2.29 20.05
C ALA A 153 -11.95 -1.30 19.92
N SER A 154 -12.53 -0.87 21.05
CA SER A 154 -13.56 0.16 21.10
C SER A 154 -13.03 1.51 20.60
N LEU A 155 -11.84 1.93 21.05
CA LEU A 155 -11.19 3.15 20.57
C LEU A 155 -10.92 3.08 19.06
N VAL A 156 -10.37 1.98 18.57
CA VAL A 156 -10.12 1.78 17.13
C VAL A 156 -11.42 1.97 16.35
N THR A 157 -12.52 1.33 16.77
CA THR A 157 -13.82 1.47 16.11
C THR A 157 -14.27 2.94 16.06
N THR A 158 -14.15 3.65 17.17
CA THR A 158 -14.53 5.06 17.28
C THR A 158 -13.70 5.95 16.35
N TYR A 159 -12.38 5.81 16.35
CA TYR A 159 -11.51 6.65 15.55
C TYR A 159 -11.52 6.30 14.06
N LEU A 160 -11.75 5.05 13.69
CA LEU A 160 -11.97 4.68 12.29
C LEU A 160 -13.19 5.44 11.71
N LYS A 161 -14.27 5.56 12.49
CA LYS A 161 -15.45 6.34 12.11
C LYS A 161 -15.15 7.84 12.05
N LEU A 162 -14.55 8.40 13.08
CA LEU A 162 -14.23 9.84 13.15
C LEU A 162 -13.27 10.28 12.03
N CYS A 163 -12.32 9.42 11.65
CA CYS A 163 -11.36 9.71 10.59
C CYS A 163 -11.87 9.34 9.18
N GLY A 164 -13.13 8.91 9.02
CA GLY A 164 -13.71 8.55 7.73
C GLY A 164 -13.03 7.35 7.05
N VAL A 165 -12.52 6.39 7.84
CA VAL A 165 -11.79 5.22 7.30
C VAL A 165 -12.78 4.20 6.75
N ALA A 166 -12.70 3.94 5.46
CA ALA A 166 -13.52 2.94 4.77
C ALA A 166 -12.91 1.54 4.79
N ALA A 167 -11.59 1.46 4.77
CA ALA A 167 -10.86 0.20 4.84
C ALA A 167 -9.59 0.33 5.67
N VAL A 168 -9.21 -0.77 6.33
CA VAL A 168 -7.91 -0.93 6.98
C VAL A 168 -7.10 -1.95 6.18
N HIS A 169 -5.93 -1.55 5.73
CA HIS A 169 -4.92 -2.45 5.19
C HIS A 169 -3.98 -2.87 6.31
N LEU A 170 -3.87 -4.18 6.52
CA LEU A 170 -2.92 -4.81 7.41
C LEU A 170 -1.85 -5.51 6.58
N ASP A 171 -0.63 -5.00 6.65
CA ASP A 171 0.51 -5.60 6.00
C ASP A 171 1.25 -6.56 6.95
N GLU A 172 1.85 -7.62 6.40
CA GLU A 172 2.62 -8.65 7.13
C GLU A 172 1.79 -9.38 8.21
N VAL A 173 0.55 -9.76 7.86
CA VAL A 173 -0.41 -10.38 8.81
C VAL A 173 0.12 -11.67 9.45
N GLN A 174 1.06 -12.40 8.82
CA GLN A 174 1.69 -13.58 9.42
C GLN A 174 2.41 -13.27 10.74
N ASP A 175 2.77 -12.01 10.98
CA ASP A 175 3.44 -11.57 12.21
C ASP A 175 2.49 -11.45 13.41
N SER A 176 1.16 -11.52 13.18
CA SER A 176 0.12 -11.40 14.22
C SER A 176 -0.08 -12.66 15.08
N GLY A 177 0.68 -13.73 14.92
CA GLY A 177 0.28 -15.02 15.43
C GLY A 177 1.22 -15.69 16.42
N ARG A 178 1.52 -15.08 17.58
CA ARG A 178 2.32 -15.76 18.63
C ARG A 178 1.56 -16.73 19.52
N TYR A 179 0.23 -16.68 19.57
CA TYR A 179 -0.57 -17.49 20.51
C TYR A 179 -1.53 -18.42 19.79
N LYS A 180 -0.97 -19.45 19.14
CA LYS A 180 -1.76 -20.61 18.70
C LYS A 180 -2.15 -21.45 19.93
N THR A 181 -3.31 -21.21 20.49
CA THR A 181 -4.01 -22.23 21.28
C THR A 181 -4.84 -23.07 20.32
N LYS A 182 -4.67 -24.40 20.35
CA LYS A 182 -5.27 -25.35 19.40
C LYS A 182 -6.81 -25.34 19.36
N ASP A 183 -7.47 -24.73 20.35
CA ASP A 183 -8.91 -24.87 20.59
C ASP A 183 -9.71 -23.56 20.65
N SER A 184 -9.13 -22.40 20.37
CA SER A 184 -9.87 -21.13 20.43
C SER A 184 -9.78 -20.36 19.12
N THR A 185 -10.91 -19.77 18.71
CA THR A 185 -10.96 -18.76 17.63
C THR A 185 -9.93 -17.67 17.94
N ASP A 186 -9.00 -17.43 17.04
CA ASP A 186 -7.93 -16.45 17.21
C ASP A 186 -8.55 -15.09 17.59
N PRO A 187 -8.20 -14.49 18.74
CA PRO A 187 -8.72 -13.20 19.18
C PRO A 187 -8.50 -12.09 18.14
N PHE A 188 -7.39 -12.17 17.42
CA PHE A 188 -7.08 -11.27 16.32
C PHE A 188 -8.17 -11.33 15.23
N LEU A 189 -8.46 -12.51 14.69
CA LEU A 189 -9.47 -12.68 13.65
C LEU A 189 -10.87 -12.28 14.15
N LYS A 190 -11.18 -12.54 15.42
CA LYS A 190 -12.46 -12.15 16.04
C LYS A 190 -12.64 -10.63 16.07
N VAL A 191 -11.63 -9.86 16.47
CA VAL A 191 -11.71 -8.41 16.54
C VAL A 191 -11.88 -7.82 15.13
N PHE A 192 -11.07 -8.24 14.17
CA PHE A 192 -11.19 -7.72 12.79
C PHE A 192 -12.50 -8.13 12.11
N ARG A 193 -13.02 -9.33 12.39
CA ARG A 193 -14.35 -9.70 11.94
C ARG A 193 -15.43 -8.79 12.54
N ASN A 194 -15.32 -8.42 13.82
CA ASN A 194 -16.25 -7.50 14.46
C ASN A 194 -16.20 -6.10 13.85
N LEU A 195 -15.01 -5.59 13.47
CA LEU A 195 -14.88 -4.33 12.74
C LEU A 195 -15.60 -4.38 11.38
N MET A 196 -15.52 -5.50 10.65
CA MET A 196 -16.26 -5.67 9.40
C MET A 196 -17.79 -5.74 9.59
N GLN A 197 -18.25 -6.04 10.79
CA GLN A 197 -19.68 -6.21 11.15
C GLN A 197 -20.23 -5.08 12.00
N ALA A 198 -19.44 -4.05 12.28
CA ALA A 198 -19.88 -2.91 13.07
C ALA A 198 -21.16 -2.30 12.45
N LYS A 199 -22.20 -2.10 13.26
CA LYS A 199 -23.50 -1.61 12.77
C LYS A 199 -23.42 -0.22 12.21
N ASP A 200 -22.73 0.67 12.92
CA ASP A 200 -22.68 2.09 12.59
C ASP A 200 -21.62 2.41 11.54
N TRP A 201 -20.45 1.77 11.64
CA TRP A 201 -19.30 2.05 10.76
C TRP A 201 -18.53 0.76 10.44
N PRO A 202 -19.08 -0.08 9.57
CA PRO A 202 -18.37 -1.27 9.13
C PRO A 202 -17.19 -0.89 8.24
N VAL A 203 -16.05 -1.55 8.44
CA VAL A 203 -14.79 -1.27 7.76
C VAL A 203 -14.38 -2.49 6.94
N CYS A 204 -14.00 -2.27 5.69
CA CYS A 204 -13.41 -3.32 4.88
C CYS A 204 -12.00 -3.66 5.36
N LEU A 205 -11.59 -4.92 5.19
CA LEU A 205 -10.22 -5.33 5.43
C LEU A 205 -9.51 -5.63 4.12
N ILE A 206 -8.30 -5.11 4.00
CA ILE A 206 -7.33 -5.46 2.99
C ILE A 206 -6.15 -6.07 3.74
N MET A 207 -5.69 -7.24 3.35
CA MET A 207 -4.59 -7.92 4.03
C MET A 207 -3.53 -8.37 3.04
N THR A 208 -2.28 -8.21 3.42
CA THR A 208 -1.14 -8.79 2.73
C THR A 208 -0.40 -9.70 3.67
N ALA A 209 0.03 -10.86 3.17
CA ALA A 209 0.70 -11.86 3.98
C ALA A 209 1.61 -12.77 3.15
N THR A 210 2.51 -13.45 3.83
CA THR A 210 3.23 -14.59 3.26
C THR A 210 2.38 -15.87 3.37
N PRO A 211 2.74 -16.95 2.65
CA PRO A 211 1.99 -18.21 2.69
C PRO A 211 1.80 -18.80 4.09
N GLU A 212 2.70 -18.50 5.02
CA GLU A 212 2.64 -18.95 6.41
C GLU A 212 1.39 -18.45 7.16
N ALA A 213 0.81 -17.33 6.73
CA ALA A 213 -0.45 -16.82 7.29
C ALA A 213 -1.64 -17.74 7.02
N THR A 214 -1.56 -18.63 6.06
CA THR A 214 -2.64 -19.56 5.70
C THR A 214 -3.04 -20.44 6.89
N ASP A 215 -2.08 -20.83 7.71
CA ASP A 215 -2.34 -21.63 8.91
C ASP A 215 -3.17 -20.86 9.95
N ILE A 216 -2.92 -19.56 10.11
CA ILE A 216 -3.66 -18.67 11.01
C ILE A 216 -5.10 -18.53 10.52
N LEU A 217 -5.26 -18.31 9.23
CA LEU A 217 -6.54 -18.07 8.60
C LEU A 217 -7.44 -19.30 8.55
N ASN A 218 -6.85 -20.48 8.40
CA ASN A 218 -7.59 -21.75 8.38
C ASN A 218 -8.27 -22.05 9.72
N GLY A 219 -7.86 -21.39 10.81
CA GLY A 219 -8.52 -21.47 12.12
C GLY A 219 -9.92 -20.86 12.16
N ASP A 220 -10.26 -19.93 11.25
CA ASP A 220 -11.61 -19.32 11.18
C ASP A 220 -12.18 -19.39 9.75
N LYS A 221 -12.92 -20.45 9.46
CA LYS A 221 -13.58 -20.65 8.15
C LYS A 221 -14.52 -19.50 7.78
N THR A 222 -15.14 -18.84 8.76
CA THR A 222 -16.06 -17.72 8.54
C THR A 222 -15.31 -16.49 8.09
N PHE A 223 -14.16 -16.21 8.69
CA PHE A 223 -13.28 -15.13 8.29
C PHE A 223 -12.68 -15.37 6.89
N LEU A 224 -12.16 -16.57 6.66
CA LEU A 224 -11.56 -16.95 5.38
C LEU A 224 -12.57 -16.83 4.21
N ARG A 225 -13.83 -17.22 4.41
CA ARG A 225 -14.89 -17.05 3.41
C ARG A 225 -15.11 -15.59 3.01
N ARG A 226 -14.89 -14.64 3.92
CA ARG A 226 -15.03 -13.20 3.65
C ARG A 226 -13.82 -12.64 2.93
N MET A 227 -12.63 -13.08 3.26
CA MET A 227 -11.38 -12.53 2.72
C MET A 227 -11.06 -13.02 1.31
N LYS A 228 -11.41 -14.28 0.98
CA LYS A 228 -11.14 -14.92 -0.33
C LYS A 228 -9.71 -14.63 -0.82
N PRO A 229 -8.70 -15.28 -0.27
CA PRO A 229 -7.31 -15.03 -0.60
C PRO A 229 -7.03 -15.14 -2.09
N MET A 230 -6.17 -14.27 -2.59
CA MET A 230 -5.59 -14.31 -3.93
C MET A 230 -4.09 -14.53 -3.81
N GLU A 231 -3.59 -15.55 -4.49
CA GLU A 231 -2.18 -15.87 -4.48
C GLU A 231 -1.41 -15.11 -5.56
N MET A 232 -0.27 -14.56 -5.16
CA MET A 232 0.75 -14.07 -6.09
C MET A 232 1.63 -15.22 -6.53
N ARG A 233 1.68 -15.46 -7.83
CA ARG A 233 2.66 -16.38 -8.41
C ARG A 233 3.99 -15.66 -8.56
N PRO A 234 5.12 -16.34 -8.33
CA PRO A 234 6.44 -15.79 -8.66
C PRO A 234 6.46 -15.33 -10.12
N MET A 235 7.08 -14.19 -10.39
CA MET A 235 7.34 -13.80 -11.77
C MET A 235 8.39 -14.73 -12.34
N THR A 236 8.02 -15.49 -13.36
CA THR A 236 8.97 -16.25 -14.17
C THR A 236 9.48 -15.36 -15.30
N GLY A 237 10.67 -15.62 -15.84
CA GLY A 237 11.25 -14.82 -16.92
C GLY A 237 10.35 -14.66 -18.16
N GLN A 238 9.37 -15.56 -18.36
CA GLN A 238 8.35 -15.47 -19.41
C GLN A 238 7.20 -14.52 -19.07
N SER A 239 7.03 -14.15 -17.81
CA SER A 239 5.97 -13.23 -17.33
C SER A 239 6.46 -11.80 -17.13
N LEU A 240 7.75 -11.54 -17.36
CA LEU A 240 8.26 -10.17 -17.37
C LEU A 240 7.72 -9.44 -18.60
N PRO A 241 7.00 -8.33 -18.44
CA PRO A 241 6.68 -7.48 -19.57
C PRO A 241 8.00 -7.04 -20.21
N ARG A 242 8.08 -7.06 -21.55
CA ARG A 242 9.22 -6.46 -22.24
C ARG A 242 9.34 -5.02 -21.77
N MET A 243 10.45 -4.68 -21.14
CA MET A 243 10.75 -3.30 -20.77
C MET A 243 10.57 -2.44 -22.02
N LYS A 244 9.51 -1.64 -22.05
CA LYS A 244 9.43 -0.53 -22.98
C LYS A 244 10.49 0.45 -22.50
N THR A 245 11.37 0.84 -23.39
CA THR A 245 12.35 1.89 -23.16
C THR A 245 11.65 3.07 -22.48
N LEU A 246 12.15 3.48 -21.31
CA LEU A 246 11.65 4.66 -20.63
C LEU A 246 11.67 5.84 -21.61
N PRO A 247 10.58 6.58 -21.76
CA PRO A 247 10.62 7.79 -22.58
C PRO A 247 11.69 8.75 -22.04
N PRO A 248 12.44 9.43 -22.89
CA PRO A 248 13.42 10.43 -22.46
C PRO A 248 12.70 11.44 -21.54
N GLY A 249 13.31 11.71 -20.38
CA GLY A 249 12.74 12.60 -19.39
C GLY A 249 12.44 13.96 -20.04
N ARG A 250 11.21 14.44 -19.90
CA ARG A 250 10.89 15.83 -20.23
C ARG A 250 11.76 16.71 -19.31
N GLY A 251 12.70 17.43 -19.91
CA GLY A 251 13.49 18.42 -19.21
C GLY A 251 12.55 19.36 -18.44
N LEU A 252 12.89 19.63 -17.20
CA LEU A 252 12.28 20.70 -16.41
C LEU A 252 12.50 22.01 -17.16
N VAL A 253 11.47 22.51 -17.81
CA VAL A 253 11.47 23.88 -18.37
C VAL A 253 11.43 24.81 -17.15
N PRO A 254 12.41 25.70 -16.97
CA PRO A 254 12.40 26.69 -15.90
C PRO A 254 11.18 27.60 -16.02
N ASP A 255 10.54 27.90 -14.91
CA ASP A 255 9.30 28.70 -14.78
C ASP A 255 9.47 30.20 -15.10
N SER A 256 10.53 30.60 -15.79
CA SER A 256 10.86 32.00 -16.08
C SER A 256 10.19 32.60 -17.32
N GLU A 257 9.47 31.83 -18.14
CA GLU A 257 8.84 32.33 -19.36
C GLU A 257 7.31 32.48 -19.35
N ARG A 258 6.69 32.38 -18.19
CA ARG A 258 5.25 32.72 -18.06
C ARG A 258 5.04 34.12 -17.50
N ARG A 259 5.49 35.14 -18.21
CA ARG A 259 5.00 36.53 -18.04
C ARG A 259 4.90 37.19 -19.39
N ASN A 260 3.77 37.32 -19.89
CA ASN A 260 2.90 38.40 -20.31
C ASN A 260 2.09 38.06 -21.55
N PRO A 261 0.78 38.15 -21.49
CA PRO A 261 -0.01 38.61 -22.64
C PRO A 261 -0.75 39.87 -22.22
N SER A 262 -0.24 41.02 -22.67
CA SER A 262 -1.05 42.23 -22.74
C SER A 262 -0.53 43.05 -23.91
N ALA A 263 -1.25 43.03 -24.98
CA ALA A 263 -1.58 44.13 -25.90
C ALA A 263 -2.65 43.68 -26.87
#